data_6e4f3f053f52079989bf56655f3310d8
#
_entry.id   6e4f3f053f52079989bf56655f3310d8
#
_cell.length_a   1.000
_cell.length_b   1.000
_cell.length_c   1.000
_cell.angle_alpha   90.00
_cell.angle_beta   90.00
_cell.angle_gamma   90.00
#
_symmetry.space_group_name_H-M   'P 1'
#
loop_
_entity.id
_entity.type
_entity.pdbx_description
1 polymer ?
#
loop_
_entity_poly.entity_id
_entity_poly.type
_entity_poly.pdbx_seq_one_letter_code
_entity_poly.pdbx_strand_id
1 'polypeptide(L)'
;MAVQKKKPPTFNILHSFSEQLNLIQITNQRAPTVLYKIINPKDPVSQIEWLKQNAVRHVRPQPKTDRFGDVSRDIQSDTIEVFADFNSPDGYFGLTSYLQYAGKELQKSFELAEKSKKSTPKKLSFPWRFIDDGHIKTEGFIPRKFGFELDQERILDLLTGHTLYNDSAVVLRELAQNSIDAVRLQAHEQQKDSHEVGKVDIRWNSKHLELEVIDNGTGMSQDVVEKHLLKVGSSRYQDEKFKEQHPEFSPISRFGIGVLSAFMVADTVEIITCSTEDKEAREIFLRSVH
;
A
#
# COMPACT_ATOMS: atom_id res chain seq x y z
N MET A 1 40.87 -8.30 -21.03
CA MET A 1 40.33 -9.21 -20.02
C MET A 1 40.59 -8.64 -18.65
N ALA A 2 39.64 -7.94 -18.06
CA ALA A 2 39.79 -7.32 -16.74
C ALA A 2 39.37 -8.33 -15.69
N VAL A 3 40.37 -8.78 -14.91
CA VAL A 3 40.15 -9.67 -13.77
C VAL A 3 39.50 -8.86 -12.65
N GLN A 4 38.20 -9.06 -12.44
CA GLN A 4 37.52 -8.54 -11.22
C GLN A 4 38.14 -9.23 -10.01
N LYS A 5 38.94 -8.51 -9.22
CA LYS A 5 39.39 -8.97 -7.92
C LYS A 5 38.17 -9.14 -7.00
N LYS A 6 37.79 -10.37 -6.68
CA LYS A 6 36.83 -10.68 -5.63
C LYS A 6 37.33 -10.02 -4.33
N LYS A 7 36.52 -9.10 -3.76
CA LYS A 7 36.79 -8.52 -2.45
C LYS A 7 36.88 -9.63 -1.41
N PRO A 8 37.82 -9.54 -0.45
CA PRO A 8 38.00 -10.59 0.55
C PRO A 8 36.72 -10.71 1.42
N PRO A 9 36.39 -11.92 1.91
CA PRO A 9 35.18 -12.19 2.68
C PRO A 9 35.01 -11.31 3.93
N THR A 10 36.09 -10.80 4.49
CA THR A 10 36.10 -9.90 5.64
C THR A 10 35.41 -8.54 5.35
N PHE A 11 35.47 -8.04 4.12
CA PHE A 11 34.86 -6.78 3.73
C PHE A 11 33.34 -6.85 3.66
N ASN A 12 32.80 -7.98 3.20
CA ASN A 12 31.36 -8.21 3.14
C ASN A 12 30.73 -8.36 4.54
N ILE A 13 31.50 -8.89 5.50
CA ILE A 13 31.04 -9.04 6.90
C ILE A 13 31.01 -7.70 7.61
N LEU A 14 32.01 -6.83 7.41
CA LEU A 14 32.03 -5.47 7.99
C LEU A 14 30.90 -4.59 7.44
N HIS A 15 30.58 -4.70 6.15
CA HIS A 15 29.44 -4.00 5.56
C HIS A 15 28.13 -4.46 6.18
N SER A 16 27.98 -5.74 6.39
CA SER A 16 26.84 -6.38 7.02
C SER A 16 26.66 -5.96 8.49
N PHE A 17 27.74 -5.77 9.25
CA PHE A 17 27.68 -5.22 10.61
C PHE A 17 27.20 -3.77 10.64
N SER A 18 27.54 -2.96 9.64
CA SER A 18 27.06 -1.58 9.55
C SER A 18 25.55 -1.49 9.30
N GLU A 19 25.01 -2.38 8.48
CA GLU A 19 23.56 -2.48 8.22
C GLU A 19 22.77 -2.86 9.47
N GLN A 20 23.34 -3.72 10.33
CA GLN A 20 22.72 -4.11 11.61
C GLN A 20 22.68 -2.97 12.62
N LEU A 21 23.77 -2.21 12.72
CA LEU A 21 23.77 -1.00 13.54
C LEU A 21 22.69 -0.04 13.08
N ASN A 22 22.45 0.06 11.77
CA ASN A 22 21.37 0.86 11.22
C ASN A 22 19.98 0.33 11.60
N LEU A 23 19.76 -0.99 11.58
CA LEU A 23 18.48 -1.59 11.99
C LEU A 23 18.15 -1.30 13.47
N ILE A 24 19.13 -1.49 14.36
CA ILE A 24 18.98 -1.24 15.81
C ILE A 24 18.81 0.27 16.09
N GLN A 25 19.28 1.12 15.20
CA GLN A 25 19.25 2.57 15.34
C GLN A 25 18.00 3.25 14.75
N ILE A 26 17.08 2.49 14.12
CA ILE A 26 15.79 3.03 13.68
C ILE A 26 14.89 3.17 14.90
N THR A 27 14.92 4.34 15.52
CA THR A 27 14.07 4.64 16.67
C THR A 27 13.70 6.13 16.66
N ASN A 28 12.58 6.45 17.33
CA ASN A 28 12.11 7.82 17.51
C ASN A 28 13.11 8.75 18.18
N GLN A 29 14.11 8.22 18.89
CA GLN A 29 15.18 9.00 19.50
C GLN A 29 16.09 9.68 18.45
N ARG A 30 16.21 9.10 17.24
CA ARG A 30 16.99 9.70 16.13
C ARG A 30 16.23 10.75 15.33
N ALA A 31 14.90 10.67 15.35
CA ALA A 31 14.04 11.58 14.61
C ALA A 31 12.96 12.20 15.53
N PRO A 32 13.37 13.04 16.52
CA PRO A 32 12.41 13.68 17.43
C PRO A 32 11.40 14.52 16.67
N THR A 33 10.12 14.42 17.02
CA THR A 33 9.03 15.14 16.37
C THR A 33 9.23 16.67 16.37
N VAL A 34 9.94 17.19 17.37
CA VAL A 34 10.31 18.62 17.44
C VAL A 34 11.22 19.01 16.28
N LEU A 35 12.24 18.19 15.97
CA LEU A 35 13.15 18.44 14.86
C LEU A 35 12.42 18.35 13.51
N TYR A 36 11.49 17.42 13.35
CA TYR A 36 10.67 17.34 12.14
C TYR A 36 9.91 18.65 11.87
N LYS A 37 9.30 19.23 12.90
CA LYS A 37 8.58 20.50 12.79
C LYS A 37 9.51 21.68 12.45
N ILE A 38 10.75 21.67 12.92
CA ILE A 38 11.75 22.72 12.64
C ILE A 38 12.30 22.57 11.22
N ILE A 39 12.70 21.36 10.83
CA ILE A 39 13.32 21.08 9.53
C ILE A 39 12.28 21.16 8.41
N ASN A 40 11.02 20.72 8.69
CA ASN A 40 9.89 20.71 7.76
C ASN A 40 10.31 20.19 6.36
N PRO A 41 10.77 18.94 6.24
CA PRO A 41 11.26 18.40 4.97
C PRO A 41 10.15 18.44 3.93
N LYS A 42 10.44 19.01 2.77
CA LYS A 42 9.48 19.08 1.65
C LYS A 42 9.64 17.92 0.66
N ASP A 43 10.77 17.26 0.71
CA ASP A 43 11.05 16.11 -0.12
C ASP A 43 10.27 14.87 0.38
N PRO A 44 9.47 14.20 -0.48
CA PRO A 44 8.64 13.05 -0.09
C PRO A 44 9.43 11.90 0.53
N VAL A 45 10.64 11.63 0.03
CA VAL A 45 11.49 10.56 0.56
C VAL A 45 11.91 10.86 2.00
N SER A 46 12.32 12.11 2.25
CA SER A 46 12.66 12.56 3.60
C SER A 46 11.46 12.50 4.55
N GLN A 47 10.27 12.83 4.10
CA GLN A 47 9.04 12.73 4.90
C GLN A 47 8.76 11.28 5.31
N ILE A 48 8.83 10.34 4.37
CA ILE A 48 8.63 8.90 4.63
C ILE A 48 9.69 8.39 5.62
N GLU A 49 10.94 8.76 5.47
CA GLU A 49 12.00 8.38 6.40
C GLU A 49 11.75 8.88 7.83
N TRP A 50 11.27 10.11 7.98
CA TRP A 50 10.89 10.66 9.28
C TRP A 50 9.67 9.94 9.88
N LEU A 51 8.64 9.70 9.10
CA LEU A 51 7.45 8.95 9.55
C LEU A 51 7.82 7.54 10.00
N LYS A 52 8.67 6.85 9.23
CA LYS A 52 9.19 5.53 9.56
C LYS A 52 9.94 5.52 10.89
N GLN A 53 10.89 6.44 11.09
CA GLN A 53 11.71 6.49 12.30
C GLN A 53 10.91 6.91 13.54
N ASN A 54 9.98 7.85 13.41
CA ASN A 54 9.14 8.30 14.51
C ASN A 54 8.20 7.21 15.03
N ALA A 55 7.70 6.36 14.16
CA ALA A 55 6.78 5.31 14.50
C ALA A 55 7.44 4.15 15.27
N VAL A 56 8.75 3.93 15.09
CA VAL A 56 9.48 2.84 15.75
C VAL A 56 9.76 3.20 17.20
N ARG A 57 9.14 2.46 18.12
CA ARG A 57 9.32 2.64 19.57
C ARG A 57 10.65 2.06 20.05
N HIS A 58 10.90 0.80 19.72
CA HIS A 58 12.14 0.11 20.03
C HIS A 58 12.35 -1.11 19.16
N VAL A 59 13.59 -1.52 19.06
CA VAL A 59 14.07 -2.73 18.42
C VAL A 59 14.91 -3.49 19.43
N ARG A 60 14.67 -4.78 19.59
CA ARG A 60 15.39 -5.61 20.57
C ARG A 60 15.55 -7.05 20.09
N PRO A 61 16.54 -7.78 20.59
CA PRO A 61 16.58 -9.24 20.45
C PRO A 61 15.34 -9.87 21.11
N GLN A 62 14.73 -10.85 20.44
CA GLN A 62 13.62 -11.61 20.99
C GLN A 62 14.08 -12.39 22.22
N PRO A 63 13.41 -12.26 23.38
CA PRO A 63 13.77 -13.06 24.54
C PRO A 63 13.47 -14.54 24.26
N LYS A 64 14.41 -15.42 24.53
CA LYS A 64 14.19 -16.86 24.48
C LYS A 64 13.85 -17.37 25.86
N THR A 65 12.86 -18.26 25.92
CA THR A 65 12.48 -18.92 27.16
C THR A 65 13.07 -20.31 27.23
N ASP A 66 13.41 -20.77 28.45
CA ASP A 66 13.80 -22.13 28.70
C ASP A 66 12.57 -23.09 28.66
N ARG A 67 12.82 -24.36 28.94
CA ARG A 67 11.77 -25.39 28.98
C ARG A 67 10.72 -25.19 30.10
N PHE A 68 10.97 -24.26 31.04
CA PHE A 68 10.05 -23.92 32.13
C PHE A 68 9.28 -22.63 31.87
N GLY A 69 9.57 -21.94 30.73
CA GLY A 69 8.95 -20.66 30.37
C GLY A 69 9.66 -19.44 30.93
N ASP A 70 10.78 -19.60 31.63
CA ASP A 70 11.59 -18.50 32.14
C ASP A 70 12.51 -17.93 31.08
N VAL A 71 12.72 -16.59 31.09
CA VAL A 71 13.63 -15.94 30.15
C VAL A 71 15.07 -16.43 30.39
N SER A 72 15.61 -17.15 29.41
CA SER A 72 16.97 -17.68 29.47
C SER A 72 17.96 -16.63 28.93
N ARG A 73 18.98 -16.31 29.73
CA ARG A 73 20.11 -15.48 29.32
C ARG A 73 21.17 -16.26 28.54
N ASP A 74 21.15 -17.57 28.62
CA ASP A 74 22.16 -18.45 28.00
C ASP A 74 21.81 -18.83 26.57
N ILE A 75 20.55 -18.64 26.16
CA ILE A 75 20.10 -18.92 24.80
C ILE A 75 20.13 -17.65 24.00
N GLN A 76 21.09 -17.56 23.08
CA GLN A 76 21.21 -16.41 22.17
C GLN A 76 20.06 -16.43 21.16
N SER A 77 19.34 -15.30 21.06
CA SER A 77 18.28 -15.12 20.07
C SER A 77 18.85 -14.98 18.67
N ASP A 78 18.19 -15.57 17.70
CA ASP A 78 18.45 -15.38 16.27
C ASP A 78 17.44 -14.42 15.60
N THR A 79 16.52 -13.87 16.37
CA THR A 79 15.41 -13.03 15.92
C THR A 79 15.47 -11.66 16.58
N ILE A 80 15.19 -10.63 15.80
CA ILE A 80 15.06 -9.24 16.24
C ILE A 80 13.58 -8.86 16.18
N GLU A 81 13.01 -8.41 17.30
CA GLU A 81 11.65 -7.88 17.40
C GLU A 81 11.64 -6.38 17.10
N VAL A 82 10.67 -5.93 16.28
CA VAL A 82 10.46 -4.53 15.95
C VAL A 82 9.09 -4.08 16.46
N PHE A 83 9.07 -3.06 17.30
CA PHE A 83 7.86 -2.48 17.88
C PHE A 83 7.63 -1.10 17.28
N ALA A 84 6.49 -0.92 16.61
CA ALA A 84 6.14 0.36 15.98
C ALA A 84 4.63 0.56 15.99
N ASP A 85 4.20 1.85 15.96
CA ASP A 85 2.80 2.23 15.82
C ASP A 85 2.67 3.25 14.70
N PHE A 86 1.79 2.96 13.75
CA PHE A 86 1.54 3.80 12.59
C PHE A 86 0.10 4.29 12.55
N ASN A 87 -0.05 5.57 12.25
CA ASN A 87 -1.30 6.22 11.88
C ASN A 87 -1.28 6.74 10.43
N SER A 88 -0.26 6.36 9.65
CA SER A 88 -0.05 6.77 8.26
C SER A 88 0.45 5.58 7.43
N PRO A 89 -0.16 5.34 6.24
CA PRO A 89 0.26 4.27 5.34
C PRO A 89 1.70 4.41 4.85
N ASP A 90 2.12 5.63 4.52
CA ASP A 90 3.46 5.88 3.95
C ASP A 90 4.59 5.45 4.89
N GLY A 91 4.48 5.81 6.17
CA GLY A 91 5.44 5.38 7.19
C GLY A 91 5.48 3.87 7.37
N TYR A 92 4.31 3.23 7.40
CA TYR A 92 4.17 1.78 7.52
C TYR A 92 4.83 1.05 6.35
N PHE A 93 4.50 1.42 5.11
CA PHE A 93 5.07 0.78 3.92
C PHE A 93 6.56 1.08 3.76
N GLY A 94 7.02 2.25 4.19
CA GLY A 94 8.45 2.58 4.27
C GLY A 94 9.20 1.66 5.22
N LEU A 95 8.65 1.42 6.43
CA LEU A 95 9.28 0.50 7.40
C LEU A 95 9.24 -0.95 6.92
N THR A 96 8.08 -1.47 6.51
CA THR A 96 7.95 -2.88 6.10
C THR A 96 8.83 -3.22 4.90
N SER A 97 8.97 -2.32 3.92
CA SER A 97 9.90 -2.49 2.81
C SER A 97 11.36 -2.52 3.27
N TYR A 98 11.72 -1.66 4.22
CA TYR A 98 13.05 -1.66 4.82
C TYR A 98 13.32 -2.95 5.61
N LEU A 99 12.36 -3.42 6.42
CA LEU A 99 12.52 -4.67 7.20
C LEU A 99 12.67 -5.90 6.29
N GLN A 100 11.96 -5.94 5.16
CA GLN A 100 12.14 -6.99 4.16
C GLN A 100 13.56 -6.99 3.57
N TYR A 101 14.09 -5.82 3.25
CA TYR A 101 15.48 -5.69 2.80
C TYR A 101 16.47 -6.10 3.89
N ALA A 102 16.31 -5.57 5.10
CA ALA A 102 17.17 -5.87 6.25
C ALA A 102 17.15 -7.37 6.59
N GLY A 103 16.00 -8.03 6.55
CA GLY A 103 15.88 -9.47 6.77
C GLY A 103 16.68 -10.30 5.77
N LYS A 104 16.68 -9.91 4.49
CA LYS A 104 17.51 -10.57 3.47
C LYS A 104 19.01 -10.37 3.75
N GLU A 105 19.43 -9.21 4.19
CA GLU A 105 20.82 -8.94 4.51
C GLU A 105 21.27 -9.66 5.81
N LEU A 106 20.40 -9.75 6.83
CA LEU A 106 20.66 -10.57 8.03
C LEU A 106 20.87 -12.02 7.67
N GLN A 107 20.01 -12.60 6.84
CA GLN A 107 20.13 -14.00 6.41
C GLN A 107 21.43 -14.24 5.66
N LYS A 108 21.79 -13.39 4.69
CA LYS A 108 23.07 -13.48 3.97
C LYS A 108 24.27 -13.43 4.91
N SER A 109 24.20 -12.54 5.91
CA SER A 109 25.27 -12.35 6.90
C SER A 109 25.45 -13.54 7.78
N PHE A 110 24.34 -14.14 8.22
CA PHE A 110 24.35 -15.39 8.97
C PHE A 110 25.00 -16.52 8.16
N GLU A 111 24.60 -16.70 6.88
CA GLU A 111 25.17 -17.73 6.01
C GLU A 111 26.69 -17.52 5.77
N LEU A 112 27.13 -16.25 5.60
CA LEU A 112 28.55 -15.95 5.45
C LEU A 112 29.33 -16.24 6.72
N ALA A 113 28.76 -15.91 7.89
CA ALA A 113 29.39 -16.23 9.17
C ALA A 113 29.52 -17.75 9.38
N GLU A 114 28.48 -18.51 9.07
CA GLU A 114 28.51 -19.98 9.13
C GLU A 114 29.56 -20.59 8.17
N LYS A 115 29.64 -20.08 6.94
CA LYS A 115 30.67 -20.52 5.98
C LYS A 115 32.08 -20.18 6.47
N SER A 116 32.27 -19.02 7.11
CA SER A 116 33.56 -18.59 7.62
C SER A 116 34.08 -19.47 8.77
N LYS A 117 33.18 -20.01 9.61
CA LYS A 117 33.52 -20.96 10.69
C LYS A 117 34.24 -22.21 10.17
N LYS A 118 33.97 -22.60 8.91
CA LYS A 118 34.62 -23.77 8.26
C LYS A 118 35.95 -23.43 7.60
N SER A 119 36.24 -22.14 7.35
CA SER A 119 37.35 -21.74 6.47
C SER A 119 38.45 -20.94 7.17
N THR A 120 38.22 -20.43 8.40
CA THR A 120 39.15 -19.57 9.10
C THR A 120 39.29 -19.92 10.58
N PRO A 121 40.50 -19.75 11.17
CA PRO A 121 40.74 -19.98 12.61
C PRO A 121 39.94 -19.02 13.51
N LYS A 122 39.63 -17.79 13.03
CA LYS A 122 38.80 -16.82 13.73
C LYS A 122 37.33 -17.12 13.44
N LYS A 123 36.64 -17.68 14.43
CA LYS A 123 35.20 -17.93 14.37
C LYS A 123 34.45 -16.59 14.48
N LEU A 124 33.89 -16.12 13.39
CA LEU A 124 32.96 -14.99 13.40
C LEU A 124 31.61 -15.49 13.87
N SER A 125 31.08 -14.90 14.92
CA SER A 125 29.75 -15.22 15.42
C SER A 125 28.77 -14.10 14.98
N PHE A 126 27.71 -14.53 14.31
CA PHE A 126 26.63 -13.65 13.89
C PHE A 126 25.32 -14.35 14.24
N PRO A 127 24.63 -13.90 15.31
CA PRO A 127 23.49 -14.66 15.83
C PRO A 127 22.18 -14.42 15.09
N TRP A 128 21.98 -13.20 14.56
CA TRP A 128 20.69 -12.78 14.07
C TRP A 128 20.42 -13.26 12.64
N ARG A 129 19.21 -13.78 12.45
CA ARG A 129 18.77 -14.36 11.19
C ARG A 129 17.41 -13.87 10.73
N PHE A 130 16.54 -13.56 11.69
CA PHE A 130 15.14 -13.22 11.43
C PHE A 130 14.76 -11.88 12.03
N ILE A 131 13.73 -11.26 11.45
CA ILE A 131 13.06 -10.09 11.99
C ILE A 131 11.61 -10.51 12.25
N ASP A 132 11.13 -10.22 13.46
CA ASP A 132 9.74 -10.35 13.86
C ASP A 132 9.10 -8.95 13.82
N ASP A 133 8.18 -8.74 12.88
CA ASP A 133 7.40 -7.53 12.67
C ASP A 133 5.95 -7.65 13.20
N GLY A 134 5.62 -8.75 13.88
CA GLY A 134 4.30 -9.00 14.45
C GLY A 134 3.87 -8.01 15.54
N HIS A 135 4.79 -7.16 16.01
CA HIS A 135 4.53 -6.11 17.00
C HIS A 135 4.32 -4.72 16.37
N ILE A 136 4.18 -4.65 15.05
CA ILE A 136 3.83 -3.42 14.35
C ILE A 136 2.30 -3.25 14.36
N LYS A 137 1.86 -2.14 14.95
CA LYS A 137 0.44 -1.79 15.04
C LYS A 137 0.09 -0.69 14.06
N THR A 138 -1.12 -0.76 13.52
CA THR A 138 -1.68 0.25 12.61
C THR A 138 -3.02 0.73 13.12
N GLU A 139 -3.28 2.01 12.97
CA GLU A 139 -4.54 2.65 13.35
C GLU A 139 -5.00 3.59 12.23
N GLY A 140 -6.29 3.54 11.91
CA GLY A 140 -6.91 4.42 10.92
C GLY A 140 -6.69 4.05 9.45
N PHE A 141 -6.01 2.94 9.13
CA PHE A 141 -5.84 2.47 7.75
C PHE A 141 -5.67 0.95 7.67
N ILE A 142 -5.90 0.41 6.48
CA ILE A 142 -5.69 -1.02 6.19
C ILE A 142 -4.23 -1.23 5.76
N PRO A 143 -3.42 -2.01 6.52
CA PRO A 143 -2.00 -2.20 6.25
C PRO A 143 -1.75 -3.22 5.12
N ARG A 144 -2.35 -2.98 3.97
CA ARG A 144 -2.30 -3.86 2.79
C ARG A 144 -1.95 -3.06 1.55
N LYS A 145 -1.04 -3.57 0.73
CA LYS A 145 -0.76 -3.00 -0.58
C LYS A 145 -1.82 -3.48 -1.55
N PHE A 146 -2.46 -2.54 -2.21
CA PHE A 146 -3.35 -2.80 -3.33
C PHE A 146 -2.64 -2.37 -4.61
N GLY A 147 -2.97 -3.04 -5.71
CA GLY A 147 -2.50 -2.69 -7.04
C GLY A 147 -3.62 -2.97 -8.04
N PHE A 148 -3.53 -2.35 -9.21
CA PHE A 148 -4.45 -2.69 -10.27
C PHE A 148 -4.17 -4.10 -10.81
N GLU A 149 -5.20 -4.92 -10.87
CA GLU A 149 -5.19 -6.20 -11.56
C GLU A 149 -5.82 -6.03 -12.95
N LEU A 150 -5.21 -6.64 -13.96
CA LEU A 150 -5.69 -6.58 -15.33
C LEU A 150 -6.50 -7.84 -15.65
N ASP A 151 -7.73 -7.67 -16.03
CA ASP A 151 -8.51 -8.72 -16.69
C ASP A 151 -8.11 -8.77 -18.17
N GLN A 152 -7.23 -9.70 -18.52
CA GLN A 152 -6.59 -9.76 -19.83
C GLN A 152 -7.60 -9.97 -20.97
N GLU A 153 -8.63 -10.79 -20.78
CA GLU A 153 -9.66 -11.04 -21.82
C GLU A 153 -10.45 -9.78 -22.12
N ARG A 154 -10.91 -9.09 -21.08
CA ARG A 154 -11.68 -7.86 -21.23
C ARG A 154 -10.89 -6.69 -21.78
N ILE A 155 -9.60 -6.61 -21.45
CA ILE A 155 -8.72 -5.58 -22.04
C ILE A 155 -8.47 -5.85 -23.52
N LEU A 156 -8.30 -7.10 -23.93
CA LEU A 156 -8.18 -7.46 -25.34
C LEU A 156 -9.45 -7.09 -26.11
N ASP A 157 -10.64 -7.33 -25.55
CA ASP A 157 -11.92 -6.91 -26.13
C ASP A 157 -12.00 -5.39 -26.27
N LEU A 158 -11.55 -4.64 -25.26
CA LEU A 158 -11.48 -3.19 -25.33
C LEU A 158 -10.51 -2.67 -26.41
N LEU A 159 -9.33 -3.29 -26.51
CA LEU A 159 -8.31 -2.91 -27.50
C LEU A 159 -8.72 -3.26 -28.93
N THR A 160 -9.47 -4.34 -29.13
CA THR A 160 -9.94 -4.78 -30.46
C THR A 160 -11.24 -4.09 -30.89
N GLY A 161 -12.06 -3.66 -29.95
CA GLY A 161 -13.39 -3.10 -30.22
C GLY A 161 -13.46 -1.58 -30.31
N HIS A 162 -12.54 -0.85 -29.71
CA HIS A 162 -12.56 0.61 -29.66
C HIS A 162 -11.17 1.20 -29.73
N THR A 163 -10.99 2.22 -30.59
CA THR A 163 -9.84 3.12 -30.56
C THR A 163 -9.83 3.85 -29.22
N LEU A 164 -8.97 3.38 -28.32
CA LEU A 164 -8.78 3.98 -27.00
C LEU A 164 -8.19 5.40 -27.12
N TYR A 165 -9.04 6.38 -26.95
CA TYR A 165 -8.89 7.62 -26.22
C TYR A 165 -7.74 8.57 -26.60
N ASN A 166 -7.96 9.33 -27.64
CA ASN A 166 -7.23 10.61 -27.83
C ASN A 166 -7.99 11.82 -27.25
N ASP A 167 -9.07 11.60 -26.49
CA ASP A 167 -9.94 12.66 -25.97
C ASP A 167 -10.06 12.58 -24.45
N SER A 168 -9.51 13.58 -23.75
CA SER A 168 -9.61 13.72 -22.29
C SER A 168 -11.05 13.87 -21.77
N ALA A 169 -12.01 14.27 -22.64
CA ALA A 169 -13.42 14.35 -22.27
C ALA A 169 -14.02 12.97 -21.93
N VAL A 170 -13.38 11.90 -22.38
CA VAL A 170 -13.78 10.54 -22.01
C VAL A 170 -13.68 10.30 -20.51
N VAL A 171 -12.65 10.84 -19.84
CA VAL A 171 -12.47 10.71 -18.38
C VAL A 171 -13.71 11.26 -17.66
N LEU A 172 -14.13 12.47 -18.02
CA LEU A 172 -15.29 13.11 -17.41
C LEU A 172 -16.56 12.28 -17.67
N ARG A 173 -16.73 11.76 -18.88
CA ARG A 173 -17.87 10.91 -19.22
C ARG A 173 -17.90 9.62 -18.40
N GLU A 174 -16.78 8.93 -18.26
CA GLU A 174 -16.68 7.68 -17.48
C GLU A 174 -16.97 7.92 -15.99
N LEU A 175 -16.40 8.98 -15.41
CA LEU A 175 -16.66 9.35 -14.01
C LEU A 175 -18.13 9.72 -13.80
N ALA A 176 -18.71 10.53 -14.70
CA ALA A 176 -20.12 10.91 -14.61
C ALA A 176 -21.06 9.69 -14.77
N GLN A 177 -20.76 8.77 -15.68
CA GLN A 177 -21.54 7.55 -15.85
C GLN A 177 -21.52 6.67 -14.61
N ASN A 178 -20.35 6.49 -13.98
CA ASN A 178 -20.24 5.74 -12.74
C ASN A 178 -21.06 6.37 -11.61
N SER A 179 -21.00 7.69 -11.47
CA SER A 179 -21.77 8.44 -10.47
C SER A 179 -23.27 8.34 -10.73
N ILE A 180 -23.70 8.46 -11.99
CA ILE A 180 -25.11 8.31 -12.37
C ILE A 180 -25.61 6.89 -12.06
N ASP A 181 -24.83 5.86 -12.37
CA ASP A 181 -25.22 4.48 -12.08
C ASP A 181 -25.30 4.23 -10.57
N ALA A 182 -24.38 4.78 -9.77
CA ALA A 182 -24.43 4.67 -8.30
C ALA A 182 -25.69 5.33 -7.73
N VAL A 183 -26.07 6.51 -8.23
CA VAL A 183 -27.27 7.25 -7.83
C VAL A 183 -28.55 6.51 -8.25
N ARG A 184 -28.59 6.01 -9.47
CA ARG A 184 -29.74 5.23 -9.97
C ARG A 184 -29.94 3.94 -9.18
N LEU A 185 -28.85 3.27 -8.84
CA LEU A 185 -28.90 2.06 -8.00
C LEU A 185 -29.46 2.38 -6.62
N GLN A 186 -28.98 3.45 -5.98
CA GLN A 186 -29.51 3.85 -4.68
C GLN A 186 -30.99 4.21 -4.72
N ALA A 187 -31.42 4.94 -5.72
CA ALA A 187 -32.84 5.25 -5.91
C ALA A 187 -33.67 3.99 -6.11
N HIS A 188 -33.17 3.04 -6.91
CA HIS A 188 -33.80 1.75 -7.12
C HIS A 188 -33.94 0.93 -5.82
N GLU A 189 -32.88 0.84 -5.02
CA GLU A 189 -32.89 0.18 -3.71
C GLU A 189 -33.87 0.83 -2.72
N GLN A 190 -34.02 2.16 -2.79
CA GLN A 190 -34.97 2.93 -1.98
C GLN A 190 -36.39 3.00 -2.55
N GLN A 191 -36.63 2.41 -3.71
CA GLN A 191 -37.89 2.48 -4.44
C GLN A 191 -38.36 3.95 -4.68
N LYS A 192 -37.41 4.82 -5.03
CA LYS A 192 -37.65 6.23 -5.33
C LYS A 192 -37.25 6.57 -6.76
N ASP A 193 -37.76 7.70 -7.25
CA ASP A 193 -37.33 8.20 -8.56
C ASP A 193 -35.91 8.83 -8.42
N SER A 194 -34.99 8.39 -9.26
CA SER A 194 -33.62 8.90 -9.29
C SER A 194 -33.55 10.38 -9.68
N HIS A 195 -34.54 10.89 -10.43
CA HIS A 195 -34.62 12.30 -10.80
C HIS A 195 -35.00 13.20 -9.62
N GLU A 196 -35.68 12.66 -8.60
CA GLU A 196 -36.08 13.41 -7.41
C GLU A 196 -35.01 13.40 -6.33
N VAL A 197 -34.30 12.28 -6.14
CA VAL A 197 -33.39 12.11 -5.01
C VAL A 197 -31.91 12.12 -5.41
N GLY A 198 -31.63 11.89 -6.69
CA GLY A 198 -30.29 11.77 -7.20
C GLY A 198 -29.57 13.11 -7.35
N LYS A 199 -28.29 13.12 -7.02
CA LYS A 199 -27.45 14.30 -7.17
C LYS A 199 -26.06 13.90 -7.64
N VAL A 200 -25.60 14.56 -8.71
CA VAL A 200 -24.20 14.47 -9.19
C VAL A 200 -23.69 15.89 -9.40
N ASP A 201 -22.68 16.29 -8.66
CA ASP A 201 -22.01 17.59 -8.79
C ASP A 201 -20.63 17.39 -9.45
N ILE A 202 -20.33 18.22 -10.45
CA ILE A 202 -19.03 18.27 -11.09
C ILE A 202 -18.46 19.66 -10.88
N ARG A 203 -17.24 19.73 -10.32
CA ARG A 203 -16.57 20.97 -9.99
C ARG A 203 -15.17 21.00 -10.58
N TRP A 204 -14.78 22.14 -11.12
CA TRP A 204 -13.44 22.39 -11.61
C TRP A 204 -12.79 23.56 -10.86
N ASN A 205 -11.63 23.30 -10.28
CA ASN A 205 -10.80 24.30 -9.63
C ASN A 205 -9.55 24.58 -10.45
N SER A 206 -9.58 25.67 -11.21
CA SER A 206 -8.48 26.06 -12.10
C SER A 206 -7.20 26.51 -11.39
N LYS A 207 -7.27 26.89 -10.11
CA LYS A 207 -6.09 27.30 -9.32
C LYS A 207 -5.27 26.12 -8.86
N HIS A 208 -5.95 25.04 -8.48
CA HIS A 208 -5.31 23.81 -7.98
C HIS A 208 -5.26 22.71 -9.04
N LEU A 209 -5.86 22.94 -10.23
CA LEU A 209 -6.01 21.96 -11.30
C LEU A 209 -6.71 20.68 -10.81
N GLU A 210 -7.79 20.87 -10.05
CA GLU A 210 -8.56 19.78 -9.45
C GLU A 210 -9.91 19.63 -10.14
N LEU A 211 -10.27 18.41 -10.48
CA LEU A 211 -11.59 17.99 -10.94
C LEU A 211 -12.24 17.14 -9.85
N GLU A 212 -13.37 17.60 -9.32
CA GLU A 212 -14.18 16.84 -8.38
C GLU A 212 -15.46 16.33 -9.08
N VAL A 213 -15.77 15.06 -8.87
CA VAL A 213 -17.06 14.46 -9.23
C VAL A 213 -17.65 13.86 -7.96
N ILE A 214 -18.79 14.39 -7.54
CA ILE A 214 -19.42 14.07 -6.25
C ILE A 214 -20.82 13.53 -6.53
N ASP A 215 -21.16 12.41 -5.94
CA ASP A 215 -22.48 11.81 -6.02
C ASP A 215 -23.04 11.42 -4.64
N ASN A 216 -24.33 11.24 -4.57
CA ASN A 216 -25.03 10.71 -3.41
C ASN A 216 -25.54 9.29 -3.64
N GLY A 217 -24.81 8.49 -4.41
CA GLY A 217 -25.13 7.11 -4.73
C GLY A 217 -24.82 6.10 -3.62
N THR A 218 -24.83 4.82 -3.97
CA THR A 218 -24.63 3.70 -3.00
C THR A 218 -23.25 3.64 -2.38
N GLY A 219 -22.29 4.38 -2.90
CA GLY A 219 -20.89 4.26 -2.51
C GLY A 219 -20.30 2.88 -2.79
N MET A 220 -19.12 2.61 -2.23
CA MET A 220 -18.36 1.37 -2.44
C MET A 220 -17.94 0.76 -1.11
N SER A 221 -18.32 -0.50 -0.88
CA SER A 221 -17.80 -1.31 0.22
C SER A 221 -16.34 -1.73 -0.07
N GLN A 222 -15.65 -2.23 0.94
CA GLN A 222 -14.28 -2.74 0.78
C GLN A 222 -14.20 -3.83 -0.31
N ASP A 223 -15.18 -4.70 -0.36
CA ASP A 223 -15.27 -5.78 -1.35
C ASP A 223 -15.40 -5.24 -2.78
N VAL A 224 -16.22 -4.21 -2.99
CA VAL A 224 -16.37 -3.54 -4.28
C VAL A 224 -15.07 -2.85 -4.70
N VAL A 225 -14.37 -2.21 -3.77
CA VAL A 225 -13.07 -1.58 -4.06
C VAL A 225 -12.05 -2.63 -4.51
N GLU A 226 -11.90 -3.73 -3.78
CA GLU A 226 -10.90 -4.76 -4.08
C GLU A 226 -11.21 -5.55 -5.35
N LYS A 227 -12.48 -5.91 -5.58
CA LYS A 227 -12.86 -6.80 -6.68
C LYS A 227 -13.18 -6.09 -8.00
N HIS A 228 -13.58 -4.81 -7.92
CA HIS A 228 -14.07 -4.10 -9.10
C HIS A 228 -13.35 -2.78 -9.37
N LEU A 229 -13.14 -1.91 -8.36
CA LEU A 229 -12.47 -0.62 -8.57
C LEU A 229 -11.01 -0.81 -8.99
N LEU A 230 -10.29 -1.70 -8.30
CA LEU A 230 -8.85 -1.97 -8.53
C LEU A 230 -8.61 -3.09 -9.55
N LYS A 231 -9.64 -3.67 -10.11
CA LYS A 231 -9.54 -4.67 -11.18
C LYS A 231 -9.98 -4.08 -12.50
N VAL A 232 -9.03 -3.76 -13.35
CA VAL A 232 -9.28 -3.16 -14.67
C VAL A 232 -10.08 -4.11 -15.55
N GLY A 233 -11.13 -3.59 -16.19
CA GLY A 233 -12.06 -4.40 -16.98
C GLY A 233 -13.15 -5.09 -16.15
N SER A 234 -13.12 -4.95 -14.82
CA SER A 234 -14.17 -5.48 -13.95
C SER A 234 -15.21 -4.40 -13.62
N SER A 235 -16.48 -4.76 -13.68
CA SER A 235 -17.58 -3.91 -13.25
C SER A 235 -18.46 -4.69 -12.29
N ARG A 236 -18.78 -4.11 -11.13
CA ARG A 236 -19.71 -4.71 -10.16
C ARG A 236 -21.07 -5.03 -10.79
N TYR A 237 -21.50 -4.22 -11.74
CA TYR A 237 -22.78 -4.39 -12.43
C TYR A 237 -22.81 -5.58 -13.42
N GLN A 238 -21.65 -6.16 -13.73
CA GLN A 238 -21.51 -7.36 -14.55
C GLN A 238 -21.39 -8.64 -13.74
N ASP A 239 -21.22 -8.54 -12.42
CA ASP A 239 -21.16 -9.68 -11.51
C ASP A 239 -22.50 -10.44 -11.53
N GLU A 240 -22.44 -11.78 -11.57
CA GLU A 240 -23.65 -12.63 -11.62
C GLU A 240 -24.54 -12.44 -10.39
N LYS A 241 -23.93 -12.34 -9.20
CA LYS A 241 -24.67 -12.11 -7.96
C LYS A 241 -25.38 -10.77 -7.97
N PHE A 242 -24.74 -9.73 -8.51
CA PHE A 242 -25.36 -8.42 -8.64
C PHE A 242 -26.56 -8.48 -9.59
N LYS A 243 -26.45 -9.17 -10.73
CA LYS A 243 -27.55 -9.33 -11.69
C LYS A 243 -28.72 -10.14 -11.12
N GLU A 244 -28.44 -11.14 -10.29
CA GLU A 244 -29.47 -11.91 -9.59
C GLU A 244 -30.23 -11.05 -8.56
N GLN A 245 -29.52 -10.15 -7.86
CA GLN A 245 -30.10 -9.25 -6.86
C GLN A 245 -30.86 -8.08 -7.47
N HIS A 246 -30.43 -7.59 -8.63
CA HIS A 246 -30.98 -6.42 -9.32
C HIS A 246 -31.30 -6.73 -10.81
N PRO A 247 -32.21 -7.67 -11.11
CA PRO A 247 -32.44 -8.15 -12.47
C PRO A 247 -32.98 -7.07 -13.42
N GLU A 248 -33.66 -6.06 -12.90
CA GLU A 248 -34.22 -4.96 -13.69
C GLU A 248 -33.26 -3.77 -13.83
N PHE A 249 -32.11 -3.78 -13.13
CA PHE A 249 -31.16 -2.68 -13.18
C PHE A 249 -30.27 -2.78 -14.41
N SER A 250 -30.30 -1.74 -15.26
CA SER A 250 -29.44 -1.64 -16.45
C SER A 250 -28.46 -0.49 -16.29
N PRO A 251 -27.14 -0.78 -16.06
CA PRO A 251 -26.12 0.24 -15.93
C PRO A 251 -25.78 0.90 -17.26
N ILE A 252 -25.33 2.16 -17.20
CA ILE A 252 -24.79 2.91 -18.34
C ILE A 252 -23.32 2.55 -18.54
N SER A 253 -22.58 2.45 -17.41
CA SER A 253 -21.16 2.09 -17.41
C SER A 253 -20.99 0.58 -17.71
N ARG A 254 -20.11 0.27 -18.70
CA ARG A 254 -19.96 -1.11 -19.20
C ARG A 254 -18.57 -1.70 -19.02
N PHE A 255 -17.54 -0.87 -18.99
CA PHE A 255 -16.18 -1.34 -19.26
C PHE A 255 -15.28 -1.51 -18.04
N GLY A 256 -15.60 -0.94 -16.89
CA GLY A 256 -14.78 -1.07 -15.68
C GLY A 256 -13.36 -0.46 -15.81
N ILE A 257 -13.22 0.60 -16.60
CA ILE A 257 -11.95 1.30 -16.82
C ILE A 257 -11.98 2.75 -16.29
N GLY A 258 -13.09 3.18 -15.72
CA GLY A 258 -13.33 4.59 -15.36
C GLY A 258 -12.24 5.21 -14.52
N VAL A 259 -11.80 4.52 -13.45
CA VAL A 259 -10.73 5.03 -12.56
C VAL A 259 -9.37 5.01 -13.26
N LEU A 260 -9.08 4.00 -14.08
CA LEU A 260 -7.82 3.97 -14.81
C LEU A 260 -7.75 5.12 -15.83
N SER A 261 -8.88 5.47 -16.46
CA SER A 261 -8.93 6.59 -17.40
C SER A 261 -8.58 7.93 -16.74
N ALA A 262 -8.82 8.10 -15.44
CA ALA A 262 -8.48 9.32 -14.72
C ALA A 262 -6.96 9.63 -14.76
N PHE A 263 -6.10 8.59 -14.83
CA PHE A 263 -4.65 8.77 -14.96
C PHE A 263 -4.21 9.25 -16.35
N MET A 264 -5.11 9.40 -17.31
CA MET A 264 -4.81 10.09 -18.56
C MET A 264 -4.70 11.61 -18.38
N VAL A 265 -5.27 12.15 -17.33
CA VAL A 265 -5.37 13.60 -17.06
C VAL A 265 -4.84 14.00 -15.68
N ALA A 266 -4.58 13.07 -14.78
CA ALA A 266 -4.17 13.32 -13.42
C ALA A 266 -3.06 12.36 -12.96
N ASP A 267 -2.10 12.86 -12.19
CA ASP A 267 -1.04 12.04 -11.57
C ASP A 267 -1.51 11.36 -10.28
N THR A 268 -2.52 11.93 -9.65
CA THR A 268 -3.11 11.42 -8.41
C THR A 268 -4.63 11.42 -8.49
N VAL A 269 -5.23 10.39 -7.91
CA VAL A 269 -6.69 10.25 -7.79
C VAL A 269 -6.99 9.93 -6.34
N GLU A 270 -7.83 10.77 -5.73
CA GLU A 270 -8.36 10.57 -4.39
C GLU A 270 -9.83 10.19 -4.50
N ILE A 271 -10.25 9.12 -3.81
CA ILE A 271 -11.62 8.65 -3.80
C ILE A 271 -12.08 8.54 -2.35
N ILE A 272 -13.08 9.34 -2.01
CA ILE A 272 -13.76 9.25 -0.71
C ILE A 272 -15.10 8.56 -0.95
N THR A 273 -15.33 7.44 -0.29
CA THR A 273 -16.55 6.65 -0.48
C THR A 273 -17.08 6.07 0.84
N CYS A 274 -18.40 5.98 0.95
CA CYS A 274 -19.08 5.36 2.07
C CYS A 274 -20.24 4.52 1.54
N SER A 275 -20.18 3.20 1.71
CA SER A 275 -21.29 2.32 1.37
C SER A 275 -22.44 2.50 2.38
N THR A 276 -23.67 2.26 1.95
CA THR A 276 -24.85 2.29 2.82
C THR A 276 -24.76 1.29 3.99
N GLU A 277 -23.94 0.25 3.86
CA GLU A 277 -23.71 -0.76 4.89
C GLU A 277 -22.59 -0.39 5.88
N ASP A 278 -21.78 0.61 5.55
CA ASP A 278 -20.62 1.02 6.34
C ASP A 278 -20.97 2.15 7.33
N LYS A 279 -20.28 2.15 8.46
CA LYS A 279 -20.41 3.20 9.48
C LYS A 279 -19.45 4.37 9.26
N GLU A 280 -18.38 4.13 8.52
CA GLU A 280 -17.29 5.09 8.29
C GLU A 280 -16.96 5.16 6.80
N ALA A 281 -16.61 6.34 6.33
CA ALA A 281 -16.11 6.54 4.98
C ALA A 281 -14.71 5.98 4.81
N ARG A 282 -14.38 5.58 3.58
CA ARG A 282 -13.03 5.18 3.15
C ARG A 282 -12.43 6.26 2.29
N GLU A 283 -11.18 6.51 2.51
CA GLU A 283 -10.33 7.32 1.64
C GLU A 283 -9.34 6.40 0.92
N ILE A 284 -9.28 6.49 -0.40
CA ILE A 284 -8.42 5.68 -1.26
C ILE A 284 -7.53 6.63 -2.04
N PHE A 285 -6.23 6.51 -1.87
CA PHE A 285 -5.26 7.34 -2.56
C PHE A 285 -4.53 6.53 -3.62
N LEU A 286 -4.67 6.93 -4.89
CA LEU A 286 -4.06 6.27 -6.03
C LEU A 286 -3.05 7.22 -6.68
N ARG A 287 -1.86 6.71 -7.00
CA ARG A 287 -0.82 7.47 -7.69
C ARG A 287 -0.40 6.74 -8.96
N SER A 288 -0.18 7.49 -10.03
CA SER A 288 0.45 6.97 -11.23
C SER A 288 1.89 6.56 -10.91
N VAL A 289 2.28 5.37 -11.36
CA VAL A 289 3.66 4.90 -11.30
C VAL A 289 4.25 5.10 -12.69
N HIS A 290 4.94 6.21 -12.90
CA HIS A 290 5.72 6.48 -14.10
C HIS A 290 7.19 6.18 -13.88
#